data_5036e43f77d07c1811af7ffc019bb7c9
#
_entry.id   5036e43f77d07c1811af7ffc019bb7c9
#
_cell.length_a   1.000
_cell.length_b   1.000
_cell.length_c   1.000
_cell.angle_alpha   90.00
_cell.angle_beta   90.00
_cell.angle_gamma   90.00
#
_symmetry.space_group_name_H-M   'P 1'
#
loop_
_entity.id
_entity.type
_entity.pdbx_description
1 polymer ?
#
loop_
_entity_poly.entity_id
_entity_poly.type
_entity_poly.pdbx_seq_one_letter_code
_entity_poly.pdbx_strand_id
1 'polypeptide(L)'
;MSKYTTYIFDLDGTLLDTLGDLAASANYALRQFGFPEHSTDDVRRFVGNGVRRLMERAVPPGLAPAQFEEVLATFRQHYMHHAHDTTRPYPGIPETLHELRRRGCPMAVVSNKMMAATQELVAHFFPEIPVAIGENEAEGISRKPAPDTVNEALRRLGVERHTAVYVGDSDVDILTARNAGLPCISVLWGFRDRPFLLQHGATQLITHPVELLSF
;
A
#
# COMPACT_ATOMS: atom_id res chain seq x y z
N MET A 1 23.77 -14.58 -9.15
CA MET A 1 23.37 -13.21 -9.45
C MET A 1 21.89 -13.07 -9.09
N SER A 2 21.49 -12.00 -8.46
CA SER A 2 20.08 -11.73 -8.15
C SER A 2 19.28 -11.66 -9.46
N LYS A 3 18.07 -12.24 -9.43
CA LYS A 3 17.18 -12.26 -10.61
C LYS A 3 16.62 -10.86 -10.89
N TYR A 4 16.42 -10.05 -9.84
CA TYR A 4 15.93 -8.68 -9.93
C TYR A 4 16.94 -7.74 -9.28
N THR A 5 17.07 -6.54 -9.83
CA THR A 5 17.95 -5.49 -9.30
C THR A 5 17.16 -4.26 -8.84
N THR A 6 15.87 -4.16 -9.16
CA THR A 6 14.98 -3.03 -8.81
C THR A 6 13.74 -3.55 -8.10
N TYR A 7 13.34 -2.89 -7.02
CA TYR A 7 12.19 -3.30 -6.22
C TYR A 7 11.15 -2.18 -6.14
N ILE A 8 9.93 -2.47 -6.56
CA ILE A 8 8.77 -1.58 -6.44
C ILE A 8 7.85 -2.16 -5.38
N PHE A 9 7.68 -1.44 -4.28
CA PHE A 9 6.91 -1.91 -3.12
C PHE A 9 5.55 -1.25 -3.04
N ASP A 10 4.52 -1.99 -2.64
CA ASP A 10 3.38 -1.40 -1.98
C ASP A 10 3.76 -0.92 -0.57
N LEU A 11 2.89 -0.10 0.05
CA LEU A 11 3.13 0.47 1.37
C LEU A 11 2.32 -0.24 2.46
N ASP A 12 0.98 -0.11 2.39
CA ASP A 12 0.05 -0.55 3.43
C ASP A 12 -0.13 -2.08 3.40
N GLY A 13 0.33 -2.79 4.41
CA GLY A 13 0.30 -4.26 4.44
C GLY A 13 1.56 -4.91 3.86
N THR A 14 2.45 -4.14 3.24
CA THR A 14 3.69 -4.64 2.64
C THR A 14 4.92 -4.16 3.40
N LEU A 15 5.16 -2.86 3.45
CA LEU A 15 6.26 -2.27 4.22
C LEU A 15 5.82 -1.85 5.63
N LEU A 16 4.61 -1.31 5.76
CA LEU A 16 4.05 -0.79 7.00
C LEU A 16 2.78 -1.54 7.41
N ASP A 17 2.68 -1.88 8.69
CA ASP A 17 1.40 -2.21 9.32
C ASP A 17 0.70 -0.89 9.69
N THR A 18 -0.22 -0.47 8.84
CA THR A 18 -0.99 0.77 8.97
C THR A 18 -2.41 0.53 9.47
N LEU A 19 -2.76 -0.73 9.76
CA LEU A 19 -4.14 -1.14 10.00
C LEU A 19 -4.74 -0.47 11.23
N GLY A 20 -3.94 -0.30 12.30
CA GLY A 20 -4.40 0.34 13.54
C GLY A 20 -4.87 1.78 13.32
N ASP A 21 -4.08 2.59 12.64
CA ASP A 21 -4.39 4.00 12.41
C ASP A 21 -5.53 4.18 11.39
N LEU A 22 -5.60 3.30 10.38
CA LEU A 22 -6.74 3.27 9.45
C LEU A 22 -8.04 2.92 10.18
N ALA A 23 -8.03 1.92 11.07
CA ALA A 23 -9.19 1.53 11.83
C ALA A 23 -9.61 2.61 12.84
N ALA A 24 -8.66 3.21 13.55
CA ALA A 24 -8.92 4.31 14.48
C ALA A 24 -9.57 5.51 13.77
N SER A 25 -9.05 5.90 12.60
CA SER A 25 -9.57 7.03 11.82
C SER A 25 -10.93 6.74 11.20
N ALA A 26 -11.16 5.50 10.72
CA ALA A 26 -12.47 5.09 10.22
C ALA A 26 -13.52 5.15 11.33
N ASN A 27 -13.22 4.56 12.48
CA ASN A 27 -14.11 4.56 13.63
C ASN A 27 -14.32 5.96 14.23
N TYR A 28 -13.29 6.80 14.21
CA TYR A 28 -13.47 8.21 14.57
C TYR A 28 -14.53 8.88 13.67
N ALA A 29 -14.37 8.77 12.34
CA ALA A 29 -15.34 9.35 11.42
C ALA A 29 -16.75 8.78 11.64
N LEU A 30 -16.89 7.47 11.76
CA LEU A 30 -18.19 6.82 12.00
C LEU A 30 -18.86 7.34 13.28
N ARG A 31 -18.11 7.48 14.39
CA ARG A 31 -18.63 8.03 15.65
C ARG A 31 -19.17 9.45 15.51
N GLN A 32 -18.48 10.33 14.76
CA GLN A 32 -18.92 11.71 14.56
C GLN A 32 -20.30 11.81 13.91
N PHE A 33 -20.68 10.79 13.11
CA PHE A 33 -21.98 10.73 12.43
C PHE A 33 -22.98 9.77 13.10
N GLY A 34 -22.65 9.22 14.26
CA GLY A 34 -23.51 8.28 14.99
C GLY A 34 -23.66 6.91 14.33
N PHE A 35 -22.69 6.51 13.49
CA PHE A 35 -22.68 5.21 12.82
C PHE A 35 -21.97 4.14 13.68
N PRO A 36 -22.32 2.86 13.51
CA PRO A 36 -21.63 1.75 14.16
C PRO A 36 -20.14 1.69 13.81
N GLU A 37 -19.32 1.39 14.79
CA GLU A 37 -17.89 1.14 14.61
C GLU A 37 -17.64 -0.28 14.11
N HIS A 38 -16.48 -0.47 13.48
CA HIS A 38 -16.00 -1.76 12.99
C HIS A 38 -14.82 -2.27 13.80
N SER A 39 -14.69 -3.59 13.89
CA SER A 39 -13.48 -4.23 14.40
C SER A 39 -12.30 -3.97 13.45
N THR A 40 -11.07 -4.10 13.97
CA THR A 40 -9.86 -4.01 13.13
C THR A 40 -9.85 -5.07 12.01
N ASP A 41 -10.40 -6.27 12.28
CA ASP A 41 -10.52 -7.31 11.26
C ASP A 41 -11.53 -6.98 10.16
N ASP A 42 -12.60 -6.25 10.47
CA ASP A 42 -13.52 -5.73 9.45
C ASP A 42 -12.80 -4.70 8.58
N VAL A 43 -12.10 -3.74 9.21
CA VAL A 43 -11.35 -2.72 8.48
C VAL A 43 -10.25 -3.37 7.61
N ARG A 44 -9.57 -4.41 8.08
CA ARG A 44 -8.62 -5.19 7.27
C ARG A 44 -9.24 -5.66 5.95
N ARG A 45 -10.50 -6.11 5.97
CA ARG A 45 -11.21 -6.54 4.75
C ARG A 45 -11.56 -5.38 3.81
N PHE A 46 -11.71 -4.16 4.36
CA PHE A 46 -12.09 -2.98 3.59
C PHE A 46 -10.91 -2.33 2.87
N VAL A 47 -9.69 -2.48 3.39
CA VAL A 47 -8.44 -1.87 2.86
C VAL A 47 -8.04 -2.50 1.51
N GLY A 48 -7.25 -1.74 0.72
CA GLY A 48 -6.59 -2.17 -0.52
C GLY A 48 -6.94 -1.32 -1.76
N ASN A 49 -8.12 -0.71 -1.80
CA ASN A 49 -8.61 0.05 -2.96
C ASN A 49 -8.70 1.57 -2.71
N GLY A 50 -7.87 2.10 -1.82
CA GLY A 50 -7.87 3.50 -1.41
C GLY A 50 -8.93 3.86 -0.36
N VAL A 51 -8.78 5.04 0.23
CA VAL A 51 -9.58 5.47 1.40
C VAL A 51 -11.07 5.67 1.09
N ARG A 52 -11.42 6.11 -0.13
CA ARG A 52 -12.83 6.22 -0.54
C ARG A 52 -13.52 4.87 -0.47
N ARG A 53 -12.90 3.83 -1.04
CA ARG A 53 -13.46 2.48 -1.07
C ARG A 53 -13.52 1.84 0.32
N LEU A 54 -12.54 2.13 1.16
CA LEU A 54 -12.58 1.74 2.57
C LEU A 54 -13.83 2.32 3.23
N MET A 55 -14.07 3.63 3.12
CA MET A 55 -15.20 4.30 3.75
C MET A 55 -16.56 3.90 3.12
N GLU A 56 -16.64 3.66 1.80
CA GLU A 56 -17.84 3.11 1.15
C GLU A 56 -18.27 1.77 1.74
N ARG A 57 -17.29 0.94 2.17
CA ARG A 57 -17.55 -0.36 2.81
C ARG A 57 -17.85 -0.24 4.31
N ALA A 58 -17.40 0.85 4.94
CA ALA A 58 -17.55 1.08 6.36
C ALA A 58 -18.85 1.78 6.75
N VAL A 59 -19.39 2.66 5.90
CA VAL A 59 -20.64 3.38 6.21
C VAL A 59 -21.87 2.50 6.01
N PRO A 60 -23.00 2.80 6.68
CA PRO A 60 -24.26 2.13 6.45
C PRO A 60 -24.70 2.21 4.97
N PRO A 61 -25.33 1.16 4.43
CA PRO A 61 -25.84 1.18 3.06
C PRO A 61 -26.95 2.25 2.88
N GLY A 62 -26.99 2.86 1.69
CA GLY A 62 -28.02 3.84 1.34
C GLY A 62 -27.75 5.26 1.86
N LEU A 63 -26.54 5.56 2.32
CA LEU A 63 -26.15 6.88 2.75
C LEU A 63 -26.23 7.88 1.59
N ALA A 64 -26.78 9.07 1.82
CA ALA A 64 -26.84 10.13 0.82
C ALA A 64 -25.42 10.54 0.37
N PRO A 65 -25.18 10.79 -0.93
CA PRO A 65 -23.85 11.15 -1.43
C PRO A 65 -23.19 12.31 -0.70
N ALA A 66 -23.94 13.38 -0.41
CA ALA A 66 -23.42 14.53 0.32
C ALA A 66 -22.94 14.16 1.73
N GLN A 67 -23.70 13.35 2.46
CA GLN A 67 -23.34 12.90 3.79
C GLN A 67 -22.11 11.96 3.74
N PHE A 68 -22.01 11.10 2.72
CA PHE A 68 -20.83 10.28 2.52
C PHE A 68 -19.56 11.14 2.35
N GLU A 69 -19.62 12.22 1.56
CA GLU A 69 -18.47 13.12 1.38
C GLU A 69 -18.04 13.79 2.69
N GLU A 70 -18.98 14.11 3.58
CA GLU A 70 -18.68 14.66 4.91
C GLU A 70 -17.98 13.64 5.80
N VAL A 71 -18.44 12.37 5.81
CA VAL A 71 -17.79 11.27 6.54
C VAL A 71 -16.39 11.04 6.02
N LEU A 72 -16.22 10.99 4.68
CA LEU A 72 -14.93 10.80 4.03
C LEU A 72 -13.96 11.96 4.34
N ALA A 73 -14.43 13.19 4.33
CA ALA A 73 -13.63 14.36 4.68
C ALA A 73 -13.18 14.30 6.15
N THR A 74 -14.07 13.90 7.06
CA THR A 74 -13.75 13.69 8.49
C THR A 74 -12.70 12.61 8.68
N PHE A 75 -12.81 11.48 7.98
CA PHE A 75 -11.78 10.44 7.97
C PHE A 75 -10.43 11.01 7.51
N ARG A 76 -10.41 11.70 6.35
CA ARG A 76 -9.17 12.25 5.78
C ARG A 76 -8.49 13.22 6.72
N GLN A 77 -9.26 14.13 7.32
CA GLN A 77 -8.75 15.11 8.27
C GLN A 77 -8.13 14.43 9.50
N HIS A 78 -8.82 13.45 10.09
CA HIS A 78 -8.30 12.70 11.23
C HIS A 78 -7.04 11.91 10.85
N TYR A 79 -7.10 11.16 9.76
CA TYR A 79 -5.99 10.33 9.33
C TYR A 79 -4.70 11.12 9.02
N MET A 80 -4.81 12.33 8.47
CA MET A 80 -3.65 13.19 8.20
C MET A 80 -2.85 13.54 9.47
N HIS A 81 -3.49 13.57 10.63
CA HIS A 81 -2.83 13.87 11.91
C HIS A 81 -2.46 12.62 12.72
N HIS A 82 -2.99 11.45 12.35
CA HIS A 82 -2.90 10.21 13.12
C HIS A 82 -2.39 9.01 12.28
N ALA A 83 -1.73 9.28 11.14
CA ALA A 83 -1.31 8.22 10.22
C ALA A 83 -0.09 7.40 10.70
N HIS A 84 0.54 7.82 11.80
CA HIS A 84 1.73 7.17 12.36
C HIS A 84 1.71 7.01 13.88
N ASP A 85 0.52 7.06 14.49
CA ASP A 85 0.37 6.85 15.95
C ASP A 85 0.73 5.42 16.33
N THR A 86 0.20 4.44 15.58
CA THR A 86 0.47 3.00 15.79
C THR A 86 1.16 2.35 14.58
N THR A 87 1.21 3.01 13.44
CA THR A 87 1.87 2.52 12.22
C THR A 87 3.35 2.20 12.49
N ARG A 88 3.80 1.02 12.05
CA ARG A 88 5.18 0.54 12.21
C ARG A 88 5.62 -0.27 11.00
N PRO A 89 6.92 -0.28 10.67
CA PRO A 89 7.47 -1.25 9.73
C PRO A 89 7.21 -2.68 10.18
N TYR A 90 6.89 -3.57 9.24
CA TYR A 90 6.86 -4.99 9.57
C TYR A 90 8.25 -5.48 10.01
N PRO A 91 8.31 -6.47 10.95
CA PRO A 91 9.59 -7.03 11.41
C PRO A 91 10.46 -7.53 10.25
N GLY A 92 11.71 -7.11 10.20
CA GLY A 92 12.67 -7.47 9.16
C GLY A 92 12.65 -6.59 7.91
N ILE A 93 11.68 -5.67 7.76
CA ILE A 93 11.63 -4.73 6.63
C ILE A 93 12.81 -3.75 6.67
N PRO A 94 13.10 -3.04 7.78
CA PRO A 94 14.21 -2.09 7.79
C PRO A 94 15.56 -2.73 7.43
N GLU A 95 15.85 -3.90 7.99
CA GLU A 95 17.10 -4.64 7.73
C GLU A 95 17.20 -5.09 6.27
N THR A 96 16.08 -5.54 5.70
CA THR A 96 16.02 -5.99 4.30
C THR A 96 16.21 -4.83 3.34
N LEU A 97 15.55 -3.68 3.56
CA LEU A 97 15.70 -2.48 2.75
C LEU A 97 17.14 -1.93 2.84
N HIS A 98 17.72 -1.91 4.04
CA HIS A 98 19.10 -1.51 4.21
C HIS A 98 20.07 -2.39 3.38
N GLU A 99 19.88 -3.71 3.40
CA GLU A 99 20.70 -4.62 2.61
C GLU A 99 20.48 -4.46 1.09
N LEU A 100 19.24 -4.27 0.64
CA LEU A 100 18.94 -3.96 -0.77
C LEU A 100 19.65 -2.67 -1.21
N ARG A 101 19.58 -1.62 -0.39
CA ARG A 101 20.33 -0.37 -0.63
C ARG A 101 21.83 -0.61 -0.70
N ARG A 102 22.38 -1.39 0.23
CA ARG A 102 23.82 -1.73 0.25
C ARG A 102 24.26 -2.47 -1.02
N ARG A 103 23.37 -3.27 -1.60
CA ARG A 103 23.58 -3.95 -2.89
C ARG A 103 23.42 -3.02 -4.11
N GLY A 104 23.04 -1.76 -3.89
CA GLY A 104 22.80 -0.80 -4.95
C GLY A 104 21.48 -1.01 -5.70
N CYS A 105 20.50 -1.70 -5.11
CA CYS A 105 19.20 -1.92 -5.73
C CYS A 105 18.34 -0.65 -5.64
N PRO A 106 17.92 -0.04 -6.78
CA PRO A 106 16.92 1.01 -6.79
C PRO A 106 15.61 0.54 -6.18
N MET A 107 14.98 1.41 -5.37
CA MET A 107 13.72 1.11 -4.69
C MET A 107 12.73 2.26 -4.86
N ALA A 108 11.46 1.91 -5.02
CA ALA A 108 10.34 2.86 -4.99
C ALA A 108 9.15 2.29 -4.23
N VAL A 109 8.32 3.18 -3.72
CA VAL A 109 7.00 2.85 -3.16
C VAL A 109 5.91 3.34 -4.11
N VAL A 110 4.88 2.52 -4.34
CA VAL A 110 3.66 2.88 -5.06
C VAL A 110 2.43 2.44 -4.26
N SER A 111 1.50 3.34 -4.00
CA SER A 111 0.36 3.09 -3.11
C SER A 111 -0.93 3.71 -3.62
N ASN A 112 -2.08 3.12 -3.24
CA ASN A 112 -3.41 3.73 -3.40
C ASN A 112 -3.76 4.73 -2.27
N LYS A 113 -2.80 5.01 -1.40
CA LYS A 113 -2.87 6.07 -0.40
C LYS A 113 -2.67 7.44 -1.05
N MET A 114 -3.23 8.51 -0.47
CA MET A 114 -3.01 9.89 -0.92
C MET A 114 -1.52 10.21 -1.03
N MET A 115 -1.12 10.92 -2.08
CA MET A 115 0.29 11.26 -2.38
C MET A 115 1.01 11.85 -1.17
N ALA A 116 0.44 12.87 -0.52
CA ALA A 116 1.06 13.53 0.63
C ALA A 116 1.32 12.55 1.79
N ALA A 117 0.33 11.72 2.16
CA ALA A 117 0.48 10.74 3.23
C ALA A 117 1.48 9.63 2.85
N THR A 118 1.54 9.22 1.57
CA THR A 118 2.53 8.25 1.08
C THR A 118 3.94 8.80 1.24
N GLN A 119 4.16 10.03 0.78
CA GLN A 119 5.48 10.69 0.85
C GLN A 119 5.92 10.94 2.29
N GLU A 120 5.01 11.38 3.16
CA GLU A 120 5.30 11.61 4.58
C GLU A 120 5.72 10.32 5.29
N LEU A 121 4.94 9.24 5.13
CA LEU A 121 5.26 7.95 5.76
C LEU A 121 6.57 7.35 5.23
N VAL A 122 6.79 7.42 3.91
CA VAL A 122 8.05 6.91 3.34
C VAL A 122 9.25 7.74 3.81
N ALA A 123 9.13 9.06 3.83
CA ALA A 123 10.21 9.92 4.34
C ALA A 123 10.51 9.67 5.83
N HIS A 124 9.48 9.38 6.63
CA HIS A 124 9.63 9.12 8.05
C HIS A 124 10.24 7.75 8.35
N PHE A 125 9.71 6.68 7.72
CA PHE A 125 10.12 5.30 8.05
C PHE A 125 11.23 4.75 7.16
N PHE A 126 11.35 5.20 5.91
CA PHE A 126 12.23 4.66 4.89
C PHE A 126 12.94 5.77 4.09
N PRO A 127 13.71 6.64 4.73
CA PRO A 127 14.37 7.77 4.06
C PRO A 127 15.36 7.34 2.96
N GLU A 128 15.71 6.07 2.91
CA GLU A 128 16.53 5.47 1.87
C GLU A 128 15.77 5.20 0.56
N ILE A 129 14.43 5.24 0.54
CA ILE A 129 13.64 5.05 -0.68
C ILE A 129 13.36 6.43 -1.31
N PRO A 130 14.00 6.75 -2.45
CA PRO A 130 13.96 8.10 -3.02
C PRO A 130 12.65 8.41 -3.76
N VAL A 131 11.88 7.39 -4.13
CA VAL A 131 10.67 7.54 -4.95
C VAL A 131 9.48 6.96 -4.21
N ALA A 132 8.52 7.84 -3.87
CA ALA A 132 7.25 7.49 -3.26
C ALA A 132 6.10 8.11 -4.09
N ILE A 133 5.22 7.26 -4.60
CA ILE A 133 4.08 7.64 -5.46
C ILE A 133 2.81 7.14 -4.83
N GLY A 134 1.97 8.07 -4.42
CA GLY A 134 0.61 7.81 -3.97
C GLY A 134 -0.41 8.06 -5.08
N GLU A 135 -1.69 7.95 -4.75
CA GLU A 135 -2.79 8.36 -5.61
C GLU A 135 -2.68 9.84 -5.97
N ASN A 136 -2.73 10.17 -7.27
CA ASN A 136 -2.73 11.54 -7.77
C ASN A 136 -3.46 11.65 -9.11
N GLU A 137 -4.76 11.33 -9.09
CA GLU A 137 -5.61 11.37 -10.30
C GLU A 137 -5.69 12.78 -10.91
N ALA A 138 -5.51 13.83 -10.09
CA ALA A 138 -5.50 15.21 -10.58
C ALA A 138 -4.33 15.52 -11.53
N GLU A 139 -3.21 14.79 -11.40
CA GLU A 139 -2.05 14.88 -12.28
C GLU A 139 -2.01 13.76 -13.34
N GLY A 140 -3.11 13.04 -13.53
CA GLY A 140 -3.23 11.98 -14.53
C GLY A 140 -2.55 10.66 -14.16
N ILE A 141 -2.21 10.46 -12.90
CA ILE A 141 -1.67 9.20 -12.39
C ILE A 141 -2.81 8.39 -11.78
N SER A 142 -3.30 7.43 -12.53
CA SER A 142 -4.39 6.57 -12.09
C SER A 142 -3.91 5.65 -10.96
N ARG A 143 -4.81 5.38 -10.00
CA ARG A 143 -4.52 4.46 -8.90
C ARG A 143 -4.41 3.01 -9.37
N LYS A 144 -3.75 2.18 -8.57
CA LYS A 144 -3.71 0.73 -8.74
C LYS A 144 -5.14 0.16 -8.83
N PRO A 145 -5.43 -0.80 -9.72
CA PRO A 145 -4.48 -1.62 -10.48
C PRO A 145 -4.04 -1.06 -11.84
N ALA A 146 -4.28 0.23 -12.16
CA ALA A 146 -3.65 0.84 -13.33
C ALA A 146 -2.12 0.83 -13.18
N PRO A 147 -1.37 0.69 -14.30
CA PRO A 147 0.09 0.59 -14.25
C PRO A 147 0.79 1.96 -14.06
N ASP A 148 0.05 3.06 -13.98
CA ASP A 148 0.56 4.42 -14.08
C ASP A 148 1.55 4.75 -12.95
N THR A 149 1.23 4.38 -11.71
CA THR A 149 2.12 4.57 -10.56
C THR A 149 3.44 3.83 -10.71
N VAL A 150 3.41 2.59 -11.23
CA VAL A 150 4.60 1.77 -11.49
C VAL A 150 5.41 2.36 -12.63
N ASN A 151 4.76 2.77 -13.73
CA ASN A 151 5.44 3.39 -14.87
C ASN A 151 6.15 4.67 -14.46
N GLU A 152 5.50 5.50 -13.64
CA GLU A 152 6.10 6.73 -13.12
C GLU A 152 7.26 6.42 -12.15
N ALA A 153 7.14 5.37 -11.31
CA ALA A 153 8.22 4.94 -10.42
C ALA A 153 9.46 4.51 -11.22
N LEU A 154 9.30 3.65 -12.25
CA LEU A 154 10.37 3.21 -13.11
C LEU A 154 11.05 4.40 -13.84
N ARG A 155 10.23 5.33 -14.34
CA ARG A 155 10.72 6.54 -15.00
C ARG A 155 11.57 7.42 -14.06
N ARG A 156 11.09 7.66 -12.82
CA ARG A 156 11.82 8.44 -11.82
C ARG A 156 13.11 7.78 -11.36
N LEU A 157 13.10 6.46 -11.25
CA LEU A 157 14.31 5.68 -10.92
C LEU A 157 15.31 5.60 -12.08
N GLY A 158 14.88 5.85 -13.33
CA GLY A 158 15.71 5.73 -14.53
C GLY A 158 16.13 4.28 -14.81
N VAL A 159 15.28 3.31 -14.53
CA VAL A 159 15.59 1.88 -14.63
C VAL A 159 14.76 1.18 -15.69
N GLU A 160 15.31 0.09 -16.24
CA GLU A 160 14.62 -0.74 -17.21
C GLU A 160 13.61 -1.69 -16.54
N ARG A 161 12.41 -1.79 -17.11
CA ARG A 161 11.31 -2.63 -16.61
C ARG A 161 11.72 -4.08 -16.33
N HIS A 162 12.52 -4.68 -17.20
CA HIS A 162 12.92 -6.08 -17.09
C HIS A 162 13.82 -6.38 -15.88
N THR A 163 14.38 -5.34 -15.24
CA THR A 163 15.19 -5.47 -14.02
C THR A 163 14.37 -5.42 -12.74
N ALA A 164 13.09 -5.05 -12.86
CA ALA A 164 12.23 -4.74 -11.72
C ALA A 164 11.31 -5.90 -11.33
N VAL A 165 10.99 -5.94 -10.04
CA VAL A 165 9.96 -6.79 -9.45
C VAL A 165 9.02 -5.94 -8.60
N TYR A 166 7.74 -6.29 -8.62
CA TYR A 166 6.74 -5.70 -7.74
C TYR A 166 6.58 -6.54 -6.47
N VAL A 167 6.45 -5.90 -5.31
CA VAL A 167 6.26 -6.56 -4.01
C VAL A 167 5.00 -6.00 -3.35
N GLY A 168 4.04 -6.87 -3.01
CA GLY A 168 2.77 -6.44 -2.42
C GLY A 168 2.04 -7.58 -1.72
N ASP A 169 0.96 -7.25 -1.00
CA ASP A 169 0.23 -8.18 -0.14
C ASP A 169 -1.21 -8.48 -0.59
N SER A 170 -1.64 -7.93 -1.74
CA SER A 170 -3.05 -7.98 -2.15
C SER A 170 -3.26 -8.39 -3.61
N ASP A 171 -4.52 -8.68 -3.95
CA ASP A 171 -4.99 -8.88 -5.32
C ASP A 171 -4.76 -7.65 -6.22
N VAL A 172 -4.90 -6.46 -5.64
CA VAL A 172 -4.62 -5.20 -6.34
C VAL A 172 -3.16 -5.14 -6.79
N ASP A 173 -2.23 -5.59 -5.96
CA ASP A 173 -0.80 -5.59 -6.27
C ASP A 173 -0.45 -6.60 -7.36
N ILE A 174 -1.03 -7.79 -7.30
CA ILE A 174 -0.88 -8.83 -8.34
C ILE A 174 -1.37 -8.28 -9.69
N LEU A 175 -2.54 -7.63 -9.70
CA LEU A 175 -3.09 -7.02 -10.91
C LEU A 175 -2.24 -5.84 -11.40
N THR A 176 -1.75 -4.99 -10.49
CA THR A 176 -0.87 -3.86 -10.83
C THR A 176 0.41 -4.33 -11.49
N ALA A 177 1.07 -5.31 -10.88
CA ALA A 177 2.28 -5.91 -11.44
C ALA A 177 2.03 -6.47 -12.84
N ARG A 178 0.94 -7.24 -13.01
CA ARG A 178 0.56 -7.80 -14.32
C ARG A 178 0.29 -6.72 -15.36
N ASN A 179 -0.47 -5.69 -14.99
CA ASN A 179 -0.80 -4.59 -15.90
C ASN A 179 0.43 -3.74 -16.27
N ALA A 180 1.39 -3.65 -15.35
CA ALA A 180 2.67 -3.00 -15.58
C ALA A 180 3.70 -3.91 -16.27
N GLY A 181 3.39 -5.18 -16.54
CA GLY A 181 4.32 -6.13 -17.15
C GLY A 181 5.50 -6.51 -16.25
N LEU A 182 5.28 -6.51 -14.92
CA LEU A 182 6.28 -6.92 -13.93
C LEU A 182 5.93 -8.28 -13.31
N PRO A 183 6.92 -9.08 -12.89
CA PRO A 183 6.71 -10.16 -11.95
C PRO A 183 6.26 -9.59 -10.60
N CYS A 184 5.49 -10.39 -9.83
CA CYS A 184 5.01 -10.04 -8.51
C CYS A 184 5.48 -11.05 -7.47
N ILE A 185 6.06 -10.54 -6.38
CA ILE A 185 6.31 -11.30 -5.14
C ILE A 185 5.21 -10.89 -4.16
N SER A 186 4.37 -11.86 -3.76
CA SER A 186 3.31 -11.62 -2.77
C SER A 186 3.80 -11.97 -1.38
N VAL A 187 3.58 -11.06 -0.43
CA VAL A 187 4.01 -11.23 0.96
C VAL A 187 2.87 -11.78 1.83
N LEU A 188 3.20 -12.64 2.79
CA LEU A 188 2.20 -13.35 3.63
C LEU A 188 2.04 -12.74 5.04
N TRP A 189 2.76 -11.69 5.36
CA TRP A 189 2.60 -10.96 6.63
C TRP A 189 1.60 -9.80 6.56
N GLY A 190 1.07 -9.50 5.35
CA GLY A 190 0.16 -8.37 5.10
C GLY A 190 -1.31 -8.66 5.41
N PHE A 191 -2.20 -7.99 4.70
CA PHE A 191 -3.64 -8.00 4.98
C PHE A 191 -4.37 -9.21 4.38
N ARG A 192 -3.82 -9.87 3.36
CA ARG A 192 -4.43 -11.03 2.68
C ARG A 192 -3.68 -12.32 2.99
N ASP A 193 -4.44 -13.39 3.15
CA ASP A 193 -3.90 -14.72 3.44
C ASP A 193 -3.45 -15.46 2.17
N ARG A 194 -2.71 -16.54 2.36
CA ARG A 194 -2.20 -17.38 1.28
C ARG A 194 -3.30 -17.91 0.35
N PRO A 195 -4.43 -18.49 0.83
CA PRO A 195 -5.50 -18.96 -0.04
C PRO A 195 -6.05 -17.86 -0.94
N PHE A 196 -6.30 -16.68 -0.39
CA PHE A 196 -6.77 -15.52 -1.15
C PHE A 196 -5.78 -15.11 -2.24
N LEU A 197 -4.50 -14.96 -1.91
CA LEU A 197 -3.48 -14.55 -2.87
C LEU A 197 -3.32 -15.57 -4.00
N LEU A 198 -3.31 -16.87 -3.70
CA LEU A 198 -3.26 -17.94 -4.70
C LEU A 198 -4.47 -17.90 -5.63
N GLN A 199 -5.68 -17.71 -5.08
CA GLN A 199 -6.91 -17.59 -5.88
C GLN A 199 -6.84 -16.41 -6.86
N HIS A 200 -6.11 -15.32 -6.51
CA HIS A 200 -5.94 -14.15 -7.35
C HIS A 200 -4.70 -14.19 -8.25
N GLY A 201 -4.01 -15.34 -8.30
CA GLY A 201 -2.93 -15.57 -9.27
C GLY A 201 -1.52 -15.29 -8.76
N ALA A 202 -1.31 -15.24 -7.44
CA ALA A 202 0.03 -15.18 -6.87
C ALA A 202 0.83 -16.44 -7.25
N THR A 203 2.05 -16.23 -7.77
CA THR A 203 2.96 -17.32 -8.20
C THR A 203 4.23 -17.40 -7.35
N GLN A 204 4.60 -16.29 -6.71
CA GLN A 204 5.76 -16.20 -5.83
C GLN A 204 5.28 -15.64 -4.49
N LEU A 205 5.42 -16.43 -3.43
CA LEU A 205 4.99 -16.04 -2.07
C LEU A 205 6.17 -16.17 -1.12
N ILE A 206 6.33 -15.17 -0.25
CA ILE A 206 7.33 -15.16 0.80
C ILE A 206 6.68 -14.94 2.16
N THR A 207 7.31 -15.47 3.21
CA THR A 207 6.84 -15.39 4.60
C THR A 207 7.65 -14.40 5.44
N HIS A 208 8.87 -14.10 5.01
CA HIS A 208 9.77 -13.20 5.73
C HIS A 208 10.44 -12.20 4.76
N PRO A 209 10.62 -10.93 5.14
CA PRO A 209 11.23 -9.92 4.27
C PRO A 209 12.62 -10.29 3.75
N VAL A 210 13.43 -10.97 4.55
CA VAL A 210 14.79 -11.39 4.18
C VAL A 210 14.84 -12.29 2.95
N GLU A 211 13.74 -12.99 2.62
CA GLU A 211 13.66 -13.82 1.43
C GLU A 211 13.78 -13.00 0.13
N LEU A 212 13.45 -11.69 0.16
CA LEU A 212 13.65 -10.79 -0.98
C LEU A 212 15.11 -10.74 -1.43
N LEU A 213 16.05 -10.95 -0.53
CA LEU A 213 17.50 -10.91 -0.82
C LEU A 213 17.99 -12.11 -1.67
N SER A 214 17.15 -13.10 -1.87
CA SER A 214 17.44 -14.33 -2.64
C SER A 214 16.94 -14.27 -4.08
N PHE A 215 16.18 -13.24 -4.45
CA PHE A 215 15.69 -13.01 -5.81
C PHE A 215 16.65 -12.10 -6.59
#